data_67fece3849ae9ad38957846562f367e7
#
_entry.id   67fece3849ae9ad38957846562f367e7
#
_cell.length_a   1.000
_cell.length_b   1.000
_cell.length_c   1.000
_cell.angle_alpha   90.00
_cell.angle_beta   90.00
_cell.angle_gamma   90.00
#
_symmetry.space_group_name_H-M   'P 1'
#
loop_
_entity.id
_entity.type
_entity.pdbx_description
1 polymer ?
#
loop_
_entity_poly.entity_id
_entity_poly.type
_entity_poly.pdbx_seq_one_letter_code
_entity_poly.pdbx_strand_id
1 'polypeptide(L)'
;MANKKQDTKQEPEVDLNFDDIADFEEIDITEEAMELSELDELREENKALKDRLMRALAEAENQRKRGERNRRDAEIYGGTKLAKDMLSVYDNMSRALDAIDEDQRAGSKALIDGIELTKRELLSVFKTHKIETVLPAVGDKFNPQVHEAMFEAPVPDIKAGHIIQVLSQGFMIGDRLLRAAQVGVSSSR
;
A
#
# COMPACT_ATOMS: atom_id res chain seq x y z
N MET A 1 -67.14 -89.63 -12.72
CA MET A 1 -67.37 -89.23 -14.11
C MET A 1 -67.93 -87.82 -14.05
N ALA A 2 -67.11 -86.75 -14.25
CA ALA A 2 -67.60 -85.44 -14.22
C ALA A 2 -66.91 -84.63 -15.37
N ASN A 3 -67.76 -84.16 -16.22
CA ASN A 3 -67.38 -83.34 -17.39
C ASN A 3 -67.34 -81.89 -17.01
N LYS A 4 -66.21 -81.26 -17.12
CA LYS A 4 -66.01 -79.86 -16.73
C LYS A 4 -66.09 -79.03 -18.06
N LYS A 5 -67.18 -78.26 -18.16
CA LYS A 5 -67.33 -77.23 -19.22
C LYS A 5 -66.38 -76.09 -18.95
N GLN A 6 -65.63 -75.74 -19.94
CA GLN A 6 -64.84 -74.46 -19.96
C GLN A 6 -65.75 -73.37 -20.55
N ASP A 7 -66.00 -72.33 -19.68
CA ASP A 7 -66.56 -71.04 -20.08
C ASP A 7 -65.41 -70.15 -20.60
N THR A 8 -65.41 -69.86 -21.87
CA THR A 8 -64.53 -68.89 -22.46
C THR A 8 -65.20 -67.52 -22.45
N LYS A 9 -64.74 -66.63 -21.49
CA LYS A 9 -65.14 -65.25 -21.48
C LYS A 9 -64.32 -64.55 -22.61
N GLN A 10 -65.07 -64.08 -23.60
CA GLN A 10 -64.56 -63.07 -24.54
C GLN A 10 -64.41 -61.75 -23.83
N GLU A 11 -63.18 -61.23 -23.75
CA GLU A 11 -62.90 -59.88 -23.39
C GLU A 11 -63.24 -58.96 -24.57
N PRO A 12 -63.83 -57.76 -24.37
CA PRO A 12 -64.06 -56.82 -25.44
C PRO A 12 -62.73 -56.23 -25.88
N GLU A 13 -62.41 -56.41 -27.16
CA GLU A 13 -61.34 -55.64 -27.84
C GLU A 13 -61.77 -54.18 -27.85
N VAL A 14 -61.06 -53.37 -27.04
CA VAL A 14 -61.12 -51.89 -27.12
C VAL A 14 -60.15 -51.49 -28.23
N ASP A 15 -60.74 -51.12 -29.38
CA ASP A 15 -60.04 -50.57 -30.49
C ASP A 15 -59.57 -49.13 -30.07
N LEU A 16 -58.37 -49.01 -29.49
CA LEU A 16 -57.75 -47.75 -29.19
C LEU A 16 -57.18 -47.21 -30.48
N ASN A 17 -57.86 -46.22 -31.04
CA ASN A 17 -57.35 -45.45 -32.15
C ASN A 17 -56.26 -44.52 -31.65
N PHE A 18 -55.01 -44.89 -31.89
CA PHE A 18 -53.82 -44.18 -31.44
C PHE A 18 -53.59 -42.83 -32.13
N ASP A 19 -54.31 -42.53 -33.21
CA ASP A 19 -54.15 -41.30 -33.97
C ASP A 19 -54.80 -40.06 -33.29
N ASP A 20 -55.72 -40.23 -32.35
CA ASP A 20 -56.40 -39.11 -31.66
C ASP A 20 -55.66 -38.62 -30.40
N ILE A 21 -54.59 -39.30 -29.93
CA ILE A 21 -53.86 -38.97 -28.72
C ILE A 21 -52.61 -38.12 -29.03
N ALA A 22 -52.14 -38.14 -30.29
CA ALA A 22 -50.84 -37.50 -30.66
C ALA A 22 -50.89 -35.97 -30.75
N ASP A 23 -52.04 -35.37 -30.98
CA ASP A 23 -52.13 -33.92 -31.23
C ASP A 23 -52.31 -33.04 -29.97
N PHE A 24 -52.63 -33.59 -28.81
CA PHE A 24 -52.87 -32.79 -27.59
C PHE A 24 -51.74 -32.76 -26.58
N GLU A 25 -50.80 -33.72 -26.63
CA GLU A 25 -49.63 -33.72 -25.69
C GLU A 25 -48.41 -33.01 -26.25
N GLU A 26 -48.29 -32.82 -27.59
CA GLU A 26 -47.12 -32.28 -28.20
C GLU A 26 -47.03 -30.73 -28.10
N ILE A 27 -48.16 -30.04 -27.95
CA ILE A 27 -48.21 -28.57 -27.80
C ILE A 27 -47.90 -28.15 -26.38
N ASP A 28 -48.28 -28.88 -25.39
CA ASP A 28 -48.07 -28.53 -23.94
C ASP A 28 -46.63 -28.79 -23.51
N ILE A 29 -46.00 -29.84 -24.06
CA ILE A 29 -44.58 -30.18 -23.78
C ILE A 29 -43.61 -29.14 -24.40
N THR A 30 -43.96 -28.54 -25.55
CA THR A 30 -43.11 -27.55 -26.22
C THR A 30 -43.16 -26.18 -25.55
N GLU A 31 -44.31 -25.75 -25.07
CA GLU A 31 -44.43 -24.47 -24.32
C GLU A 31 -43.75 -24.58 -22.94
N GLU A 32 -43.97 -25.64 -22.17
CA GLU A 32 -43.26 -25.88 -20.91
C GLU A 32 -41.73 -25.99 -21.10
N ALA A 33 -41.28 -26.64 -22.16
CA ALA A 33 -39.85 -26.75 -22.46
C ALA A 33 -39.21 -25.41 -22.84
N MET A 34 -39.97 -24.54 -23.54
CA MET A 34 -39.52 -23.17 -23.87
C MET A 34 -39.47 -22.29 -22.61
N GLU A 35 -40.48 -22.34 -21.74
CA GLU A 35 -40.51 -21.62 -20.46
C GLU A 35 -39.39 -22.06 -19.51
N LEU A 36 -39.09 -23.36 -19.45
CA LEU A 36 -37.98 -23.90 -18.66
C LEU A 36 -36.63 -23.43 -19.18
N SER A 37 -36.46 -23.37 -20.52
CA SER A 37 -35.24 -22.87 -21.16
C SER A 37 -35.04 -21.39 -20.87
N GLU A 38 -36.08 -20.56 -20.98
CA GLU A 38 -36.03 -19.14 -20.70
C GLU A 38 -35.73 -18.87 -19.20
N LEU A 39 -36.34 -19.66 -18.32
CA LEU A 39 -36.06 -19.60 -16.88
C LEU A 39 -34.59 -19.94 -16.56
N ASP A 40 -34.01 -20.93 -17.21
CA ASP A 40 -32.61 -21.30 -17.00
C ASP A 40 -31.65 -20.27 -17.57
N GLU A 41 -31.94 -19.69 -18.74
CA GLU A 41 -31.18 -18.56 -19.30
C GLU A 41 -31.22 -17.32 -18.34
N LEU A 42 -32.42 -16.97 -17.83
CA LEU A 42 -32.56 -15.87 -16.89
C LEU A 42 -31.84 -16.15 -15.54
N ARG A 43 -31.81 -17.40 -15.09
CA ARG A 43 -31.05 -17.80 -13.88
C ARG A 43 -29.55 -17.67 -14.10
N GLU A 44 -29.05 -18.09 -15.27
CA GLU A 44 -27.63 -17.94 -15.62
C GLU A 44 -27.23 -16.47 -15.76
N GLU A 45 -28.07 -15.66 -16.41
CA GLU A 45 -27.83 -14.22 -16.51
C GLU A 45 -27.84 -13.55 -15.13
N ASN A 46 -28.80 -13.89 -14.29
CA ASN A 46 -28.87 -13.39 -12.91
C ASN A 46 -27.64 -13.77 -12.09
N LYS A 47 -27.15 -15.01 -12.26
CA LYS A 47 -25.90 -15.48 -11.63
C LYS A 47 -24.70 -14.67 -12.14
N ALA A 48 -24.60 -14.50 -13.45
CA ALA A 48 -23.52 -13.74 -14.07
C ALA A 48 -23.53 -12.25 -13.63
N LEU A 49 -24.74 -11.65 -13.55
CA LEU A 49 -24.90 -10.28 -13.06
C LEU A 49 -24.53 -10.15 -11.56
N LYS A 50 -24.91 -11.12 -10.73
CA LYS A 50 -24.50 -11.17 -9.32
C LYS A 50 -22.97 -11.28 -9.18
N ASP A 51 -22.34 -12.14 -9.96
CA ASP A 51 -20.89 -12.29 -9.96
C ASP A 51 -20.16 -11.00 -10.43
N ARG A 52 -20.71 -10.30 -11.43
CA ARG A 52 -20.19 -9.01 -11.89
C ARG A 52 -20.37 -7.95 -10.79
N LEU A 53 -21.53 -7.90 -10.16
CA LEU A 53 -21.81 -6.98 -9.05
C LEU A 53 -20.84 -7.20 -7.89
N MET A 54 -20.64 -8.45 -7.47
CA MET A 54 -19.71 -8.78 -6.38
C MET A 54 -18.27 -8.37 -6.71
N ARG A 55 -17.81 -8.61 -7.94
CA ARG A 55 -16.49 -8.14 -8.40
C ARG A 55 -16.39 -6.63 -8.40
N ALA A 56 -17.39 -5.94 -8.94
CA ALA A 56 -17.41 -4.48 -8.97
C ALA A 56 -17.41 -3.86 -7.56
N LEU A 57 -18.17 -4.43 -6.63
CA LEU A 57 -18.16 -3.99 -5.22
C LEU A 57 -16.79 -4.22 -4.54
N ALA A 58 -16.18 -5.38 -4.78
CA ALA A 58 -14.84 -5.66 -4.25
C ALA A 58 -13.78 -4.72 -4.83
N GLU A 59 -13.87 -4.41 -6.12
CA GLU A 59 -12.97 -3.46 -6.78
C GLU A 59 -13.17 -2.04 -6.26
N ALA A 60 -14.42 -1.60 -6.12
CA ALA A 60 -14.75 -0.29 -5.56
C ALA A 60 -14.21 -0.13 -4.12
N GLU A 61 -14.36 -1.15 -3.27
CA GLU A 61 -13.82 -1.12 -1.91
C GLU A 61 -12.28 -1.10 -1.90
N ASN A 62 -11.63 -1.85 -2.80
CA ASN A 62 -10.18 -1.81 -2.96
C ASN A 62 -9.69 -0.43 -3.43
N GLN A 63 -10.40 0.19 -4.38
CA GLN A 63 -10.07 1.55 -4.85
C GLN A 63 -10.28 2.59 -3.74
N ARG A 64 -11.36 2.47 -2.95
CA ARG A 64 -11.59 3.33 -1.79
C ARG A 64 -10.44 3.25 -0.79
N LYS A 65 -10.04 2.03 -0.40
CA LYS A 65 -8.91 1.80 0.52
C LYS A 65 -7.59 2.33 -0.03
N ARG A 66 -7.36 2.16 -1.34
CA ARG A 66 -6.17 2.71 -2.01
C ARG A 66 -6.20 4.23 -2.02
N GLY A 67 -7.34 4.84 -2.33
CA GLY A 67 -7.53 6.28 -2.29
C GLY A 67 -7.24 6.89 -0.91
N GLU A 68 -7.72 6.25 0.17
CA GLU A 68 -7.44 6.69 1.54
C GLU A 68 -5.95 6.61 1.91
N ARG A 69 -5.26 5.53 1.49
CA ARG A 69 -3.80 5.41 1.67
C ARG A 69 -3.06 6.50 0.90
N ASN A 70 -3.38 6.68 -0.38
CA ASN A 70 -2.77 7.70 -1.23
C ASN A 70 -2.97 9.11 -0.65
N ARG A 71 -4.15 9.40 -0.09
CA ARG A 71 -4.41 10.69 0.57
C ARG A 71 -3.52 10.89 1.79
N ARG A 72 -3.41 9.89 2.66
CA ARG A 72 -2.51 9.95 3.84
C ARG A 72 -1.06 10.12 3.43
N ASP A 73 -0.62 9.39 2.41
CA ASP A 73 0.73 9.50 1.87
C ASP A 73 0.98 10.90 1.29
N ALA A 74 0.02 11.47 0.57
CA ALA A 74 0.12 12.82 0.05
C ALA A 74 0.20 13.88 1.16
N GLU A 75 -0.55 13.70 2.25
CA GLU A 75 -0.50 14.59 3.42
C GLU A 75 0.88 14.55 4.11
N ILE A 76 1.50 13.36 4.23
CA ILE A 76 2.79 13.21 4.90
C ILE A 76 3.95 13.59 3.96
N TYR A 77 3.93 13.10 2.72
CA TYR A 77 5.08 13.17 1.81
C TYR A 77 4.97 14.25 0.74
N GLY A 78 3.83 14.96 0.64
CA GLY A 78 3.63 15.99 -0.38
C GLY A 78 4.68 17.13 -0.33
N GLY A 79 5.17 17.44 0.88
CA GLY A 79 6.22 18.43 1.10
C GLY A 79 7.66 17.95 0.89
N THR A 80 7.89 16.69 0.50
CA THR A 80 9.23 16.08 0.43
C THR A 80 10.23 16.88 -0.40
N LYS A 81 9.81 17.40 -1.56
CA LYS A 81 10.70 18.17 -2.44
C LYS A 81 11.12 19.48 -1.78
N LEU A 82 10.15 20.24 -1.28
CA LEU A 82 10.44 21.49 -0.57
C LEU A 82 11.30 21.24 0.67
N ALA A 83 11.00 20.20 1.43
CA ALA A 83 11.79 19.82 2.59
C ALA A 83 13.25 19.56 2.23
N LYS A 84 13.53 18.81 1.15
CA LYS A 84 14.89 18.57 0.66
C LYS A 84 15.61 19.86 0.31
N ASP A 85 14.93 20.77 -0.39
CA ASP A 85 15.51 22.06 -0.78
C ASP A 85 15.81 22.94 0.45
N MET A 86 14.96 22.86 1.48
CA MET A 86 15.17 23.58 2.75
C MET A 86 16.35 23.07 3.59
N LEU A 87 16.80 21.80 3.38
CA LEU A 87 17.98 21.29 4.08
C LEU A 87 19.25 22.09 3.76
N SER A 88 19.37 22.62 2.54
CA SER A 88 20.49 23.49 2.19
C SER A 88 20.53 24.79 3.00
N VAL A 89 19.36 25.34 3.34
CA VAL A 89 19.25 26.53 4.20
C VAL A 89 19.71 26.20 5.62
N TYR A 90 19.25 25.06 6.14
CA TYR A 90 19.69 24.55 7.44
C TYR A 90 21.21 24.38 7.52
N ASP A 91 21.80 23.74 6.49
CA ASP A 91 23.26 23.51 6.43
C ASP A 91 24.04 24.83 6.35
N ASN A 92 23.53 25.80 5.58
CA ASN A 92 24.17 27.10 5.49
C ASN A 92 24.14 27.86 6.81
N MET A 93 23.01 27.80 7.56
CA MET A 93 22.95 28.38 8.91
C MET A 93 23.92 27.67 9.85
N SER A 94 24.01 26.34 9.80
CA SER A 94 24.95 25.58 10.63
C SER A 94 26.39 25.98 10.30
N ARG A 95 26.77 26.02 9.02
CA ARG A 95 28.09 26.40 8.56
C ARG A 95 28.44 27.84 8.96
N ALA A 96 27.48 28.77 8.89
CA ALA A 96 27.69 30.14 9.32
C ALA A 96 28.01 30.21 10.82
N LEU A 97 27.30 29.44 11.66
CA LEU A 97 27.56 29.37 13.10
C LEU A 97 28.91 28.71 13.42
N ASP A 98 29.30 27.68 12.65
CA ASP A 98 30.56 26.96 12.85
C ASP A 98 31.78 27.79 12.38
N ALA A 99 31.58 28.72 11.46
CA ALA A 99 32.64 29.59 10.92
C ALA A 99 32.96 30.84 11.81
N ILE A 100 32.18 31.06 12.87
CA ILE A 100 32.38 32.21 13.76
C ILE A 100 33.44 31.88 14.79
N ASP A 101 34.53 32.63 14.78
CA ASP A 101 35.60 32.52 15.77
C ASP A 101 35.17 33.07 17.16
N GLU A 102 35.87 32.63 18.22
CA GLU A 102 35.56 33.03 19.57
C GLU A 102 35.62 34.56 19.81
N ASP A 103 36.55 35.24 19.18
CA ASP A 103 36.68 36.69 19.28
C ASP A 103 35.49 37.43 18.62
N GLN A 104 34.96 36.88 17.52
CA GLN A 104 33.75 37.41 16.85
C GLN A 104 32.48 37.14 17.61
N ARG A 105 32.42 36.03 18.38
CA ARG A 105 31.28 35.67 19.21
C ARG A 105 30.98 36.72 20.27
N ALA A 106 32.01 37.33 20.90
CA ALA A 106 31.83 38.35 21.91
C ALA A 106 31.20 39.66 21.35
N GLY A 107 31.57 40.05 20.13
CA GLY A 107 31.08 41.27 19.46
C GLY A 107 29.74 41.13 18.77
N SER A 108 29.32 39.90 18.42
CA SER A 108 28.16 39.64 17.58
C SER A 108 27.12 38.72 18.24
N LYS A 109 27.13 38.67 19.59
CA LYS A 109 26.29 37.72 20.34
C LYS A 109 24.81 37.77 19.96
N ALA A 110 24.21 38.95 19.83
CA ALA A 110 22.81 39.11 19.48
C ALA A 110 22.48 38.55 18.09
N LEU A 111 23.40 38.66 17.11
CA LEU A 111 23.25 38.09 15.77
C LEU A 111 23.33 36.56 15.81
N ILE A 112 24.29 36.04 16.57
CA ILE A 112 24.49 34.60 16.73
C ILE A 112 23.26 33.97 17.38
N ASP A 113 22.78 34.55 18.51
CA ASP A 113 21.58 34.12 19.22
C ASP A 113 20.35 34.12 18.25
N GLY A 114 20.25 35.13 17.37
CA GLY A 114 19.21 35.23 16.35
C GLY A 114 19.27 34.11 15.32
N ILE A 115 20.46 33.75 14.81
CA ILE A 115 20.65 32.65 13.85
C ILE A 115 20.37 31.29 14.51
N GLU A 116 20.84 31.10 15.75
CA GLU A 116 20.57 29.88 16.52
C GLU A 116 19.07 29.70 16.80
N LEU A 117 18.38 30.79 17.14
CA LEU A 117 16.92 30.76 17.34
C LEU A 117 16.22 30.40 16.03
N THR A 118 16.59 31.00 14.90
CA THR A 118 16.01 30.70 13.58
C THR A 118 16.23 29.23 13.19
N LYS A 119 17.45 28.72 13.39
CA LYS A 119 17.79 27.31 13.16
C LYS A 119 16.94 26.35 14.02
N ARG A 120 16.75 26.70 15.30
CA ARG A 120 15.92 25.92 16.23
C ARG A 120 14.45 25.94 15.81
N GLU A 121 13.95 27.10 15.39
CA GLU A 121 12.59 27.25 14.90
C GLU A 121 12.36 26.41 13.61
N LEU A 122 13.32 26.42 12.67
CA LEU A 122 13.25 25.59 11.48
C LEU A 122 13.16 24.09 11.82
N LEU A 123 13.92 23.61 12.80
CA LEU A 123 13.83 22.22 13.28
C LEU A 123 12.47 21.94 13.95
N SER A 124 11.90 22.90 14.67
CA SER A 124 10.57 22.79 15.25
C SER A 124 9.50 22.64 14.18
N VAL A 125 9.57 23.47 13.12
CA VAL A 125 8.69 23.35 11.93
C VAL A 125 8.86 21.99 11.26
N PHE A 126 10.10 21.53 11.05
CA PHE A 126 10.36 20.21 10.49
C PHE A 126 9.68 19.10 11.31
N LYS A 127 9.82 19.14 12.63
CA LYS A 127 9.18 18.17 13.53
C LYS A 127 7.66 18.17 13.42
N THR A 128 7.04 19.35 13.28
CA THR A 128 5.57 19.46 13.05
C THR A 128 5.14 18.74 11.76
N HIS A 129 5.99 18.76 10.74
CA HIS A 129 5.78 18.08 9.47
C HIS A 129 6.35 16.65 9.43
N LYS A 130 6.62 16.04 10.62
CA LYS A 130 7.17 14.68 10.74
C LYS A 130 8.52 14.49 10.08
N ILE A 131 9.30 15.57 10.00
CA ILE A 131 10.70 15.52 9.56
C ILE A 131 11.56 15.45 10.81
N GLU A 132 12.30 14.34 10.94
CA GLU A 132 13.16 14.05 12.07
C GLU A 132 14.63 14.06 11.66
N THR A 133 15.50 14.47 12.58
CA THR A 133 16.94 14.48 12.36
C THR A 133 17.51 13.08 12.60
N VAL A 134 18.41 12.64 11.72
CA VAL A 134 19.26 11.47 11.91
C VAL A 134 20.65 11.97 12.29
N LEU A 135 20.95 11.94 13.60
CA LEU A 135 22.22 12.38 14.15
C LEU A 135 22.86 11.22 14.93
N PRO A 136 23.67 10.40 14.23
CA PRO A 136 24.39 9.35 14.92
C PRO A 136 25.48 9.93 15.82
N ALA A 137 25.85 9.20 16.89
CA ALA A 137 26.97 9.54 17.74
C ALA A 137 28.28 8.93 17.21
N VAL A 138 29.41 9.54 17.60
CA VAL A 138 30.72 8.92 17.38
C VAL A 138 30.79 7.61 18.17
N GLY A 139 31.19 6.53 17.50
CA GLY A 139 31.21 5.18 18.07
C GLY A 139 29.97 4.35 17.76
N ASP A 140 28.91 4.94 17.18
CA ASP A 140 27.76 4.18 16.71
C ASP A 140 28.11 3.30 15.50
N LYS A 141 27.38 2.21 15.34
CA LYS A 141 27.53 1.33 14.18
C LYS A 141 27.02 2.01 12.92
N PHE A 142 27.80 1.97 11.85
CA PHE A 142 27.37 2.43 10.54
C PHE A 142 26.14 1.64 10.04
N ASN A 143 25.12 2.38 9.60
CA ASN A 143 23.92 1.81 8.99
C ASN A 143 23.72 2.38 7.58
N PRO A 144 23.91 1.55 6.52
CA PRO A 144 23.78 2.02 5.13
C PRO A 144 22.40 2.54 4.73
N GLN A 145 21.35 2.25 5.52
CA GLN A 145 19.99 2.71 5.21
C GLN A 145 19.79 4.20 5.53
N VAL A 146 20.54 4.75 6.48
CA VAL A 146 20.36 6.12 6.99
C VAL A 146 21.66 6.92 7.05
N HIS A 147 22.82 6.28 6.83
CA HIS A 147 24.14 6.90 6.86
C HIS A 147 24.83 6.74 5.50
N GLU A 148 25.60 7.76 5.10
CA GLU A 148 26.47 7.77 3.93
C GLU A 148 27.91 7.95 4.38
N ALA A 149 28.77 6.96 4.09
CA ALA A 149 30.19 7.02 4.42
C ALA A 149 30.91 7.90 3.37
N MET A 150 31.44 9.03 3.82
CA MET A 150 32.18 9.96 2.96
C MET A 150 33.68 9.60 2.87
N PHE A 151 34.23 9.04 3.93
CA PHE A 151 35.60 8.56 4.00
C PHE A 151 35.75 7.46 5.05
N GLU A 152 36.85 6.72 4.89
CA GLU A 152 37.28 5.72 5.88
C GLU A 152 38.69 6.03 6.38
N ALA A 153 38.90 5.91 7.69
CA ALA A 153 40.20 6.11 8.29
C ALA A 153 40.43 5.11 9.44
N PRO A 154 41.63 4.60 9.61
CA PRO A 154 41.96 3.73 10.76
C PRO A 154 42.04 4.58 12.04
N VAL A 155 41.21 4.27 13.04
CA VAL A 155 41.19 4.93 14.36
C VAL A 155 41.38 3.85 15.42
N PRO A 156 42.45 3.93 16.26
CA PRO A 156 42.83 2.86 17.19
C PRO A 156 41.72 2.51 18.19
N ASP A 157 40.96 3.48 18.64
CA ASP A 157 39.99 3.34 19.74
C ASP A 157 38.58 2.98 19.28
N ILE A 158 38.33 2.97 17.96
CA ILE A 158 37.00 2.75 17.37
C ILE A 158 37.06 1.49 16.49
N LYS A 159 36.11 0.58 16.73
CA LYS A 159 36.02 -0.68 15.97
C LYS A 159 35.71 -0.37 14.50
N ALA A 160 36.22 -1.22 13.59
CA ALA A 160 35.91 -1.16 12.18
C ALA A 160 34.38 -1.15 11.92
N GLY A 161 33.93 -0.35 10.99
CA GLY A 161 32.51 -0.20 10.66
C GLY A 161 31.70 0.67 11.64
N HIS A 162 32.40 1.43 12.52
CA HIS A 162 31.77 2.39 13.41
C HIS A 162 32.09 3.83 13.00
N ILE A 163 31.21 4.75 13.38
CA ILE A 163 31.29 6.16 13.02
C ILE A 163 32.40 6.83 13.83
N ILE A 164 33.31 7.51 13.15
CA ILE A 164 34.40 8.29 13.75
C ILE A 164 34.11 9.77 13.77
N GLN A 165 33.30 10.24 12.82
CA GLN A 165 32.97 11.66 12.72
C GLN A 165 31.62 11.82 12.00
N VAL A 166 30.83 12.80 12.39
CA VAL A 166 29.61 13.23 11.69
C VAL A 166 29.90 14.53 10.96
N LEU A 167 29.82 14.54 9.64
CA LEU A 167 30.06 15.70 8.80
C LEU A 167 28.81 16.52 8.57
N SER A 168 27.67 15.83 8.38
CA SER A 168 26.37 16.45 8.15
C SER A 168 25.26 15.58 8.68
N GLN A 169 24.26 16.21 9.27
CA GLN A 169 23.08 15.51 9.81
C GLN A 169 22.21 14.98 8.66
N GLY A 170 21.65 13.79 8.88
CA GLY A 170 20.62 13.23 8.02
C GLY A 170 19.22 13.68 8.45
N PHE A 171 18.24 13.46 7.57
CA PHE A 171 16.85 13.76 7.82
C PHE A 171 15.93 12.69 7.23
N MET A 172 14.87 12.38 7.96
CA MET A 172 13.79 11.49 7.52
C MET A 172 12.45 12.24 7.54
N ILE A 173 11.52 11.87 6.67
CA ILE A 173 10.13 12.29 6.72
C ILE A 173 9.24 11.06 6.89
N GLY A 174 8.62 10.93 8.07
CA GLY A 174 7.95 9.69 8.41
C GLY A 174 8.92 8.50 8.37
N ASP A 175 8.65 7.54 7.48
CA ASP A 175 9.50 6.36 7.26
C ASP A 175 10.46 6.48 6.06
N ARG A 176 10.48 7.63 5.35
CA ARG A 176 11.31 7.82 4.15
C ARG A 176 12.51 8.69 4.43
N LEU A 177 13.65 8.27 3.89
CA LEU A 177 14.88 9.04 3.96
C LEU A 177 14.79 10.27 3.04
N LEU A 178 15.00 11.47 3.60
CA LEU A 178 15.18 12.70 2.85
C LEU A 178 16.64 12.87 2.42
N ARG A 179 17.56 12.68 3.37
CA ARG A 179 19.00 12.75 3.20
C ARG A 179 19.68 11.88 4.26
N ALA A 180 20.66 11.08 3.86
CA ALA A 180 21.49 10.31 4.78
C ALA A 180 22.39 11.23 5.61
N ALA A 181 22.72 10.83 6.82
CA ALA A 181 23.76 11.49 7.60
C ALA A 181 25.13 11.16 6.99
N GLN A 182 25.91 12.19 6.68
CA GLN A 182 27.24 12.04 6.15
C GLN A 182 28.23 11.81 7.27
N VAL A 183 28.94 10.69 7.23
CA VAL A 183 29.80 10.25 8.32
C VAL A 183 31.16 9.76 7.80
N GLY A 184 32.18 9.87 8.63
CA GLY A 184 33.43 9.12 8.48
C GLY A 184 33.30 7.80 9.24
N VAL A 185 33.86 6.72 8.69
CA VAL A 185 33.78 5.36 9.26
C VAL A 185 35.19 4.83 9.56
N SER A 186 35.31 4.11 10.67
CA SER A 186 36.55 3.43 11.02
C SER A 186 36.79 2.24 10.11
N SER A 187 37.96 2.23 9.44
CA SER A 187 38.41 1.07 8.67
C SER A 187 39.09 0.04 9.60
N SER A 188 39.08 -1.24 9.19
CA SER A 188 39.94 -2.23 9.81
C SER A 188 41.42 -1.93 9.49
N ARG A 189 42.28 -2.13 10.46
CA ARG A 189 43.72 -2.10 10.24
C ARG A 189 44.13 -3.28 9.40
#